data_49b443935d8e81c8d86f41c91a9295df
#
_entry.id   49b443935d8e81c8d86f41c91a9295df
#
_cell.length_a   1.000
_cell.length_b   1.000
_cell.length_c   1.000
_cell.angle_alpha   90.00
_cell.angle_beta   90.00
_cell.angle_gamma   90.00
#
_symmetry.space_group_name_H-M   'P 1'
#
loop_
_entity.id
_entity.type
_entity.pdbx_description
1 polymer ?
#
loop_
_entity_poly.entity_id
_entity_poly.type
_entity_poly.pdbx_seq_one_letter_code
_entity_poly.pdbx_strand_id
1 'polypeptide(L)'
;MIHMKNTKLLLAIATSAALLTGCQNTHGINTDLAISSGLNAYKAATLSDADAKAIANQGCAEMDSGNQVASKSSKYGKRLAKIAKALGNNINGTPVNYKVYMTSDVNAWAMANGCVRVYSGLMDMMNDNEIEGVLGHELGHVALGHSLAEMKASYA
;
A
#
# COMPACT_ATOMS: atom_id res chain seq x y z
N MET A 1 45.10 27.67 30.22
CA MET A 1 43.85 27.10 30.76
C MET A 1 42.83 26.89 29.64
N ILE A 2 43.21 26.23 28.51
CA ILE A 2 42.37 26.08 27.28
C ILE A 2 42.44 24.64 26.73
N HIS A 3 42.81 23.62 27.51
CA HIS A 3 42.99 22.26 26.95
C HIS A 3 41.93 21.22 27.40
N MET A 4 40.90 21.61 28.19
CA MET A 4 39.95 20.62 28.71
C MET A 4 38.61 20.58 28.02
N LYS A 5 38.29 21.50 27.08
CA LYS A 5 36.98 21.49 26.41
C LYS A 5 36.95 20.64 25.15
N ASN A 6 38.08 20.41 24.49
CA ASN A 6 38.10 19.68 23.20
C ASN A 6 38.14 18.16 23.38
N THR A 7 38.61 17.65 24.51
CA THR A 7 38.71 16.21 24.79
C THR A 7 37.31 15.59 25.00
N LYS A 8 36.37 16.34 25.61
CA LYS A 8 35.01 15.86 25.81
C LYS A 8 34.19 15.85 24.52
N LEU A 9 34.46 16.78 23.62
CA LEU A 9 33.79 16.83 22.31
C LEU A 9 34.27 15.72 21.37
N LEU A 10 35.57 15.43 21.39
CA LEU A 10 36.15 14.32 20.62
C LEU A 10 35.69 12.94 21.12
N LEU A 11 35.46 12.80 22.43
CA LEU A 11 34.96 11.55 23.02
C LEU A 11 33.48 11.33 22.66
N ALA A 12 32.69 12.39 22.57
CA ALA A 12 31.26 12.31 22.15
C ALA A 12 31.08 11.90 20.67
N ILE A 13 32.00 12.33 19.81
CA ILE A 13 32.01 11.95 18.38
C ILE A 13 32.48 10.50 18.20
N ALA A 14 33.42 10.04 19.01
CA ALA A 14 33.91 8.65 18.96
C ALA A 14 32.84 7.64 19.44
N THR A 15 32.00 8.01 20.42
CA THR A 15 30.95 7.13 20.93
C THR A 15 29.72 7.04 20.01
N SER A 16 29.43 8.07 19.22
CA SER A 16 28.33 8.02 18.23
C SER A 16 28.71 7.19 16.99
N ALA A 17 30.01 7.08 16.64
CA ALA A 17 30.45 6.21 15.54
C ALA A 17 30.41 4.71 15.91
N ALA A 18 30.53 4.36 17.21
CA ALA A 18 30.52 2.97 17.64
C ALA A 18 29.13 2.32 17.68
N LEU A 19 28.04 3.10 17.63
CA LEU A 19 26.66 2.58 17.60
C LEU A 19 26.18 2.17 16.20
N LEU A 20 26.92 2.52 15.15
CA LEU A 20 26.62 2.14 13.76
C LEU A 20 27.27 0.82 13.31
N THR A 21 28.07 0.18 14.18
CA THR A 21 28.76 -1.08 13.84
C THR A 21 28.01 -2.34 14.24
N GLY A 22 26.75 -2.22 14.66
CA GLY A 22 25.92 -3.35 15.14
C GLY A 22 25.39 -4.29 14.05
N CYS A 23 25.65 -4.05 12.76
CA CYS A 23 25.19 -4.89 11.65
C CYS A 23 26.33 -5.23 10.68
N GLN A 24 27.51 -5.59 11.19
CA GLN A 24 28.59 -6.09 10.36
C GLN A 24 28.71 -7.61 10.48
N ASN A 25 27.79 -8.30 9.81
CA ASN A 25 28.06 -9.62 9.27
C ASN A 25 27.71 -9.55 7.78
N THR A 26 28.60 -8.95 6.97
CA THR A 26 28.36 -8.77 5.55
C THR A 26 29.60 -9.09 4.74
N HIS A 27 29.50 -10.11 3.98
CA HIS A 27 30.13 -10.17 2.68
C HIS A 27 29.72 -8.89 1.90
N GLY A 28 30.68 -8.00 1.66
CA GLY A 28 30.66 -6.82 0.81
C GLY A 28 29.32 -6.07 0.71
N ILE A 29 29.26 -4.86 1.25
CA ILE A 29 28.15 -3.94 0.94
C ILE A 29 28.16 -3.75 -0.58
N ASN A 30 27.16 -4.26 -1.27
CA ASN A 30 26.97 -3.98 -2.68
C ASN A 30 26.58 -2.49 -2.78
N THR A 31 27.53 -1.66 -3.21
CA THR A 31 27.33 -0.21 -3.35
C THR A 31 26.18 0.12 -4.28
N ASP A 32 25.94 -0.70 -5.29
CA ASP A 32 24.82 -0.53 -6.23
C ASP A 32 23.48 -0.74 -5.53
N LEU A 33 23.40 -1.72 -4.61
CA LEU A 33 22.21 -1.97 -3.80
C LEU A 33 21.97 -0.81 -2.80
N ALA A 34 23.01 -0.29 -2.18
CA ALA A 34 22.89 0.84 -1.26
C ALA A 34 22.45 2.13 -1.98
N ILE A 35 23.00 2.39 -3.17
CA ILE A 35 22.61 3.53 -4.01
C ILE A 35 21.17 3.36 -4.52
N SER A 36 20.78 2.16 -4.98
CA SER A 36 19.43 1.89 -5.45
C SER A 36 18.40 2.02 -4.33
N SER A 37 18.72 1.54 -3.12
CA SER A 37 17.86 1.68 -1.94
C SER A 37 17.68 3.15 -1.54
N GLY A 38 18.78 3.94 -1.54
CA GLY A 38 18.72 5.38 -1.26
C GLY A 38 17.91 6.14 -2.31
N LEU A 39 18.04 5.79 -3.59
CA LEU A 39 17.28 6.40 -4.67
C LEU A 39 15.78 6.02 -4.59
N ASN A 40 15.45 4.80 -4.23
CA ASN A 40 14.07 4.37 -4.02
C ASN A 40 13.43 5.08 -2.83
N ALA A 41 14.14 5.21 -1.70
CA ALA A 41 13.68 5.98 -0.55
C ALA A 41 13.45 7.46 -0.91
N TYR A 42 14.32 8.06 -1.72
CA TYR A 42 14.14 9.42 -2.23
C TYR A 42 12.90 9.52 -3.14
N LYS A 43 12.72 8.58 -4.06
CA LYS A 43 11.54 8.52 -4.94
C LYS A 43 10.25 8.39 -4.13
N ALA A 44 10.22 7.50 -3.13
CA ALA A 44 9.07 7.33 -2.25
C ALA A 44 8.73 8.61 -1.48
N ALA A 45 9.74 9.30 -0.94
CA ALA A 45 9.57 10.55 -0.22
C ALA A 45 9.11 11.71 -1.11
N THR A 46 9.42 11.65 -2.42
CA THR A 46 9.07 12.69 -3.41
C THR A 46 7.86 12.36 -4.26
N LEU A 47 7.31 11.13 -4.15
CA LEU A 47 6.15 10.71 -4.90
C LEU A 47 4.93 11.56 -4.53
N SER A 48 4.38 12.30 -5.49
CA SER A 48 3.17 13.08 -5.26
C SER A 48 1.94 12.16 -5.13
N ASP A 49 0.87 12.67 -4.53
CA ASP A 49 -0.40 11.94 -4.44
C ASP A 49 -0.99 11.63 -5.84
N ALA A 50 -0.77 12.54 -6.79
CA ALA A 50 -1.19 12.35 -8.17
C ALA A 50 -0.42 11.22 -8.85
N ASP A 51 0.91 11.16 -8.66
CA ASP A 51 1.74 10.09 -9.22
C ASP A 51 1.39 8.74 -8.60
N ALA A 52 1.20 8.69 -7.28
CA ALA A 52 0.77 7.48 -6.58
C ALA A 52 -0.59 6.97 -7.09
N LYS A 53 -1.55 7.87 -7.33
CA LYS A 53 -2.84 7.51 -7.93
C LYS A 53 -2.70 7.02 -9.38
N ALA A 54 -1.80 7.62 -10.17
CA ALA A 54 -1.51 7.17 -11.53
C ALA A 54 -0.91 5.75 -11.55
N ILE A 55 0.02 5.46 -10.64
CA ILE A 55 0.60 4.12 -10.46
C ILE A 55 -0.49 3.13 -10.02
N ALA A 56 -1.38 3.52 -9.10
CA ALA A 56 -2.50 2.70 -8.68
C ALA A 56 -3.47 2.41 -9.84
N ASN A 57 -3.72 3.38 -10.73
CA ASN A 57 -4.53 3.18 -11.91
C ASN A 57 -3.93 2.12 -12.85
N GLN A 58 -2.62 2.20 -13.10
CA GLN A 58 -1.92 1.22 -13.91
C GLN A 58 -1.95 -0.17 -13.25
N GLY A 59 -1.60 -0.27 -11.97
CA GLY A 59 -1.62 -1.54 -11.23
C GLY A 59 -3.00 -2.17 -11.20
N CYS A 60 -4.06 -1.36 -10.99
CA CYS A 60 -5.44 -1.84 -11.03
C CYS A 60 -5.82 -2.40 -12.41
N ALA A 61 -5.42 -1.72 -13.50
CA ALA A 61 -5.67 -2.18 -14.86
C ALA A 61 -4.92 -3.49 -15.19
N GLU A 62 -3.67 -3.60 -14.74
CA GLU A 62 -2.87 -4.82 -14.91
C GLU A 62 -3.50 -6.00 -14.14
N MET A 63 -3.92 -5.78 -12.90
CA MET A 63 -4.61 -6.81 -12.12
C MET A 63 -5.95 -7.22 -12.75
N ASP A 64 -6.71 -6.28 -13.28
CA ASP A 64 -7.96 -6.57 -13.98
C ASP A 64 -7.71 -7.40 -15.25
N SER A 65 -6.61 -7.17 -15.96
CA SER A 65 -6.25 -7.94 -17.17
C SER A 65 -5.77 -9.35 -16.84
N GLY A 66 -5.16 -9.54 -15.69
CA GLY A 66 -4.63 -10.82 -15.21
C GLY A 66 -5.65 -11.69 -14.47
N ASN A 67 -6.85 -11.19 -14.19
CA ASN A 67 -7.88 -11.88 -13.41
C ASN A 67 -9.20 -11.97 -14.18
N GLN A 68 -9.92 -13.07 -14.00
CA GLN A 68 -11.27 -13.19 -14.52
C GLN A 68 -12.23 -12.32 -13.70
N VAL A 69 -12.75 -11.26 -14.31
CA VAL A 69 -13.72 -10.37 -13.68
C VAL A 69 -15.14 -10.92 -13.88
N ALA A 70 -15.92 -10.98 -12.80
CA ALA A 70 -17.30 -11.41 -12.85
C ALA A 70 -18.15 -10.45 -13.70
N SER A 71 -19.01 -10.99 -14.55
CA SER A 71 -20.01 -10.21 -15.27
C SER A 71 -20.95 -9.50 -14.29
N LYS A 72 -21.35 -8.28 -14.61
CA LYS A 72 -22.33 -7.50 -13.82
C LYS A 72 -23.68 -8.23 -13.67
N SER A 73 -24.07 -9.05 -14.63
CA SER A 73 -25.29 -9.86 -14.62
C SER A 73 -25.15 -11.17 -13.83
N SER A 74 -23.94 -11.57 -13.48
CA SER A 74 -23.69 -12.79 -12.71
C SER A 74 -24.23 -12.68 -11.27
N LYS A 75 -24.35 -13.81 -10.58
CA LYS A 75 -24.66 -13.89 -9.15
C LYS A 75 -23.76 -12.95 -8.32
N TYR A 76 -22.45 -12.98 -8.55
CA TYR A 76 -21.49 -12.17 -7.82
C TYR A 76 -21.58 -10.69 -8.17
N GLY A 77 -21.73 -10.36 -9.46
CA GLY A 77 -21.90 -8.98 -9.91
C GLY A 77 -23.14 -8.32 -9.33
N LYS A 78 -24.27 -9.04 -9.26
CA LYS A 78 -25.50 -8.55 -8.63
C LYS A 78 -25.38 -8.35 -7.12
N ARG A 79 -24.71 -9.28 -6.41
CA ARG A 79 -24.45 -9.13 -4.98
C ARG A 79 -23.57 -7.92 -4.71
N LEU A 80 -22.48 -7.78 -5.48
CA LEU A 80 -21.56 -6.64 -5.32
C LEU A 80 -22.27 -5.31 -5.62
N ALA A 81 -23.12 -5.24 -6.63
CA ALA A 81 -23.87 -4.02 -6.95
C ALA A 81 -24.77 -3.56 -5.79
N LYS A 82 -25.38 -4.50 -5.07
CA LYS A 82 -26.18 -4.21 -3.88
C LYS A 82 -25.32 -3.67 -2.74
N ILE A 83 -24.18 -4.30 -2.47
CA ILE A 83 -23.22 -3.90 -1.42
C ILE A 83 -22.62 -2.53 -1.76
N ALA A 84 -22.17 -2.33 -3.00
CA ALA A 84 -21.60 -1.07 -3.46
C ALA A 84 -22.60 0.11 -3.35
N LYS A 85 -23.90 -0.17 -3.52
CA LYS A 85 -24.94 0.86 -3.33
C LYS A 85 -25.02 1.34 -1.87
N ALA A 86 -24.79 0.47 -0.89
CA ALA A 86 -24.75 0.83 0.52
C ALA A 86 -23.47 1.58 0.89
N LEU A 87 -22.34 1.18 0.35
CA LEU A 87 -21.01 1.78 0.63
C LEU A 87 -20.80 3.11 -0.10
N GLY A 88 -21.48 3.34 -1.22
CA GLY A 88 -21.30 4.52 -2.04
C GLY A 88 -20.24 4.36 -3.13
N ASN A 89 -20.11 5.38 -3.97
CA ASN A 89 -19.23 5.40 -5.14
C ASN A 89 -18.20 6.52 -5.11
N ASN A 90 -18.02 7.18 -3.97
CA ASN A 90 -17.07 8.26 -3.79
C ASN A 90 -16.52 8.28 -2.36
N ILE A 91 -15.20 8.39 -2.22
CA ILE A 91 -14.51 8.53 -0.94
C ILE A 91 -13.63 9.78 -1.00
N ASN A 92 -14.00 10.81 -0.26
CA ASN A 92 -13.26 12.08 -0.19
C ASN A 92 -12.91 12.66 -1.57
N GLY A 93 -13.85 12.62 -2.52
CA GLY A 93 -13.66 13.08 -3.89
C GLY A 93 -13.02 12.06 -4.84
N THR A 94 -12.60 10.90 -4.35
CA THR A 94 -12.07 9.81 -5.17
C THR A 94 -13.21 8.87 -5.58
N PRO A 95 -13.47 8.71 -6.89
CA PRO A 95 -14.46 7.75 -7.39
C PRO A 95 -14.07 6.32 -7.01
N VAL A 96 -15.04 5.52 -6.57
CA VAL A 96 -14.81 4.11 -6.21
C VAL A 96 -15.31 3.20 -7.31
N ASN A 97 -14.45 2.25 -7.70
CA ASN A 97 -14.75 1.25 -8.72
C ASN A 97 -14.65 -0.16 -8.13
N TYR A 98 -15.79 -0.86 -8.08
CA TYR A 98 -15.92 -2.20 -7.52
C TYR A 98 -15.95 -3.26 -8.61
N LYS A 99 -15.18 -4.35 -8.42
CA LYS A 99 -15.27 -5.56 -9.25
C LYS A 99 -15.06 -6.82 -8.41
N VAL A 100 -15.58 -7.95 -8.91
CA VAL A 100 -15.31 -9.27 -8.33
C VAL A 100 -14.30 -10.00 -9.20
N TYR A 101 -13.25 -10.54 -8.59
CA TYR A 101 -12.36 -11.50 -9.24
C TYR A 101 -12.84 -12.94 -8.98
N MET A 102 -12.97 -13.69 -10.05
CA MET A 102 -13.41 -15.08 -10.01
C MET A 102 -12.25 -15.99 -9.63
N THR A 103 -12.06 -16.21 -8.33
CA THR A 103 -11.02 -17.06 -7.75
C THR A 103 -11.51 -17.66 -6.45
N SER A 104 -11.00 -18.84 -6.08
CA SER A 104 -11.28 -19.50 -4.80
C SER A 104 -10.56 -18.87 -3.61
N ASP A 105 -9.62 -17.97 -3.85
CA ASP A 105 -8.90 -17.27 -2.79
C ASP A 105 -9.84 -16.40 -1.98
N VAL A 106 -9.50 -16.25 -0.69
CA VAL A 106 -10.31 -15.48 0.27
C VAL A 106 -9.61 -14.15 0.53
N ASN A 107 -10.03 -13.12 -0.21
CA ASN A 107 -9.42 -11.79 -0.11
C ASN A 107 -10.35 -10.67 -0.60
N ALA A 108 -10.05 -9.44 -0.15
CA ALA A 108 -10.53 -8.19 -0.71
C ALA A 108 -9.46 -7.12 -0.48
N TRP A 109 -9.44 -6.08 -1.32
CA TRP A 109 -8.49 -4.98 -1.19
C TRP A 109 -9.00 -3.71 -1.86
N ALA A 110 -8.43 -2.58 -1.46
CA ALA A 110 -8.67 -1.28 -2.08
C ALA A 110 -7.36 -0.52 -2.27
N MET A 111 -7.23 0.16 -3.40
CA MET A 111 -6.11 1.04 -3.71
C MET A 111 -6.47 2.51 -3.50
N ALA A 112 -5.46 3.36 -3.35
CA ALA A 112 -5.60 4.81 -3.13
C ALA A 112 -6.38 5.56 -4.24
N ASN A 113 -6.48 4.98 -5.43
CA ASN A 113 -7.26 5.51 -6.55
C ASN A 113 -8.75 5.15 -6.52
N GLY A 114 -9.23 4.44 -5.48
CA GLY A 114 -10.60 3.96 -5.38
C GLY A 114 -10.89 2.64 -6.11
N CYS A 115 -9.87 1.94 -6.59
CA CYS A 115 -9.98 0.60 -7.15
C CYS A 115 -10.24 -0.40 -6.01
N VAL A 116 -11.44 -1.02 -5.96
CA VAL A 116 -11.85 -1.99 -4.95
C VAL A 116 -12.13 -3.33 -5.59
N ARG A 117 -11.54 -4.38 -5.06
CA ARG A 117 -11.72 -5.74 -5.55
C ARG A 117 -12.08 -6.68 -4.41
N VAL A 118 -13.03 -7.55 -4.68
CA VAL A 118 -13.42 -8.64 -3.77
C VAL A 118 -13.35 -9.95 -4.53
N TYR A 119 -12.88 -10.99 -3.88
CA TYR A 119 -12.70 -12.31 -4.48
C TYR A 119 -13.96 -13.16 -4.29
N SER A 120 -14.33 -13.93 -5.30
CA SER A 120 -15.52 -14.79 -5.22
C SER A 120 -15.42 -15.80 -4.06
N GLY A 121 -14.22 -16.27 -3.73
CA GLY A 121 -14.00 -17.14 -2.57
C GLY A 121 -14.39 -16.49 -1.24
N LEU A 122 -14.08 -15.20 -1.06
CA LEU A 122 -14.54 -14.45 0.11
C LEU A 122 -16.07 -14.30 0.11
N MET A 123 -16.66 -13.99 -1.05
CA MET A 123 -18.10 -13.84 -1.18
C MET A 123 -18.88 -15.15 -0.95
N ASP A 124 -18.26 -16.31 -1.21
CA ASP A 124 -18.89 -17.61 -0.94
C ASP A 124 -18.86 -17.96 0.55
N MET A 125 -17.87 -17.44 1.31
CA MET A 125 -17.75 -17.66 2.74
C MET A 125 -18.62 -16.74 3.59
N MET A 126 -18.93 -15.54 3.09
CA MET A 126 -19.57 -14.46 3.84
C MET A 126 -20.91 -14.03 3.23
N ASN A 127 -21.83 -13.61 4.09
CA ASN A 127 -23.07 -12.96 3.64
C ASN A 127 -22.82 -11.51 3.20
N ASP A 128 -23.85 -10.86 2.63
CA ASP A 128 -23.70 -9.51 2.06
C ASP A 128 -23.32 -8.46 3.11
N ASN A 129 -23.83 -8.55 4.36
CA ASN A 129 -23.52 -7.61 5.42
C ASN A 129 -22.05 -7.77 5.90
N GLU A 130 -21.56 -9.00 5.94
CA GLU A 130 -20.15 -9.28 6.30
C GLU A 130 -19.21 -8.76 5.21
N ILE A 131 -19.53 -8.96 3.93
CA ILE A 131 -18.76 -8.40 2.81
C ILE A 131 -18.81 -6.87 2.83
N GLU A 132 -19.96 -6.27 3.12
CA GLU A 132 -20.09 -4.82 3.30
C GLU A 132 -19.15 -4.32 4.40
N GLY A 133 -19.07 -5.03 5.53
CA GLY A 133 -18.15 -4.72 6.62
C GLY A 133 -16.68 -4.79 6.19
N VAL A 134 -16.28 -5.85 5.48
CA VAL A 134 -14.92 -5.99 4.94
C VAL A 134 -14.58 -4.87 3.97
N LEU A 135 -15.43 -4.61 2.98
CA LEU A 135 -15.19 -3.55 1.99
C LEU A 135 -15.23 -2.16 2.62
N GLY A 136 -16.08 -1.94 3.62
CA GLY A 136 -16.11 -0.71 4.42
C GLY A 136 -14.79 -0.48 5.16
N HIS A 137 -14.18 -1.53 5.70
CA HIS A 137 -12.85 -1.48 6.31
C HIS A 137 -11.78 -1.08 5.28
N GLU A 138 -11.74 -1.71 4.11
CA GLU A 138 -10.81 -1.36 3.03
C GLU A 138 -10.98 0.09 2.57
N LEU A 139 -12.22 0.55 2.41
CA LEU A 139 -12.52 1.94 2.07
C LEU A 139 -12.11 2.91 3.18
N GLY A 140 -12.17 2.49 4.45
CA GLY A 140 -11.66 3.26 5.58
C GLY A 140 -10.16 3.53 5.46
N HIS A 141 -9.36 2.55 5.04
CA HIS A 141 -7.94 2.75 4.77
C HIS A 141 -7.70 3.75 3.64
N VAL A 142 -8.50 3.72 2.57
CA VAL A 142 -8.44 4.72 1.49
C VAL A 142 -8.80 6.12 2.02
N ALA A 143 -9.88 6.23 2.79
CA ALA A 143 -10.36 7.50 3.34
C ALA A 143 -9.36 8.17 4.28
N LEU A 144 -8.63 7.38 5.06
CA LEU A 144 -7.61 7.82 6.01
C LEU A 144 -6.22 8.01 5.37
N GLY A 145 -6.07 7.73 4.08
CA GLY A 145 -4.80 7.84 3.36
C GLY A 145 -3.80 6.71 3.65
N HIS A 146 -4.19 5.66 4.34
CA HIS A 146 -3.32 4.52 4.67
C HIS A 146 -2.85 3.81 3.39
N SER A 147 -3.76 3.54 2.45
CA SER A 147 -3.42 2.90 1.16
C SER A 147 -2.42 3.73 0.34
N LEU A 148 -2.51 5.07 0.42
CA LEU A 148 -1.56 5.97 -0.21
C LEU A 148 -0.20 5.93 0.47
N ALA A 149 -0.18 5.96 1.82
CA ALA A 149 1.05 5.91 2.61
C ALA A 149 1.78 4.56 2.42
N GLU A 150 1.04 3.45 2.41
CA GLU A 150 1.57 2.11 2.18
C GLU A 150 2.16 1.99 0.77
N MET A 151 1.46 2.49 -0.24
CA MET A 151 1.99 2.55 -1.60
C MET A 151 3.31 3.32 -1.66
N LYS A 152 3.36 4.53 -1.10
CA LYS A 152 4.59 5.32 -1.05
C LYS A 152 5.72 4.57 -0.34
N ALA A 153 5.42 3.89 0.76
CA ALA A 153 6.39 3.08 1.49
C ALA A 153 6.91 1.88 0.69
N SER A 154 6.09 1.28 -0.18
CA SER A 154 6.51 0.14 -1.02
C SER A 154 7.53 0.52 -2.11
N TYR A 155 7.70 1.81 -2.40
CA TYR A 155 8.73 2.34 -3.31
C TYR A 155 10.00 2.80 -2.56
N ALA A 156 10.02 2.72 -1.23
CA ALA A 156 11.20 3.01 -0.40
C ALA A 156 12.07 1.76 -0.22
#